data_32c3d867b1cc130c51ea38877a51fafb
#
_entry.id   32c3d867b1cc130c51ea38877a51fafb
#
_cell.length_a   1.000
_cell.length_b   1.000
_cell.length_c   1.000
_cell.angle_alpha   90.00
_cell.angle_beta   90.00
_cell.angle_gamma   90.00
#
_symmetry.space_group_name_H-M   'P 1'
#
loop_
_entity.id
_entity.type
_entity.pdbx_description
1 polymer ?
#
loop_
_entity_poly.entity_id
_entity_poly.type
_entity_poly.pdbx_seq_one_letter_code
_entity_poly.pdbx_strand_id
1 'polypeptide(L)'
;VQISHKSFRNVGLIGRPDKSSVVETLCLIHDHLLNLGLNPIFDQETAELVPYDHAQIVSRHLLGEVADLVIVVGGDGSLLHAARALVRYNTPVIGINRGRLGFLTDIKPSEAIFKLDQVLQGHFQLDRRFLLEMEVRTNGEVIYDAI
;
A
#
# COMPACT_ATOMS: atom_id res chain seq x y z
N VAL A 1 15.96 16.21 8.46
CA VAL A 1 16.62 14.96 8.03
C VAL A 1 16.47 14.89 6.52
N GLN A 2 17.58 15.11 5.80
CA GLN A 2 17.60 14.83 4.37
C GLN A 2 17.38 13.34 4.18
N ILE A 3 16.18 12.97 3.73
CA ILE A 3 15.94 11.64 3.20
C ILE A 3 16.63 11.64 1.84
N SER A 4 17.67 10.83 1.73
CA SER A 4 18.30 10.47 0.47
C SER A 4 17.19 10.25 -0.56
N HIS A 5 17.25 10.91 -1.72
CA HIS A 5 16.31 10.73 -2.82
C HIS A 5 16.37 9.30 -3.35
N LYS A 6 15.72 8.38 -2.64
CA LYS A 6 15.47 7.06 -3.17
C LYS A 6 14.44 7.24 -4.27
N SER A 7 14.83 7.11 -5.52
CA SER A 7 13.88 7.18 -6.62
C SER A 7 12.95 5.97 -6.51
N PHE A 8 11.66 6.23 -6.37
CA PHE A 8 10.64 5.19 -6.38
C PHE A 8 10.48 4.67 -7.80
N ARG A 9 10.86 3.44 -8.07
CA ARG A 9 10.69 2.79 -9.37
C ARG A 9 9.61 1.73 -9.35
N ASN A 10 9.65 0.86 -8.35
CA ASN A 10 8.70 -0.23 -8.18
C ASN A 10 7.64 0.21 -7.18
N VAL A 11 6.40 0.33 -7.63
CA VAL A 11 5.29 0.80 -6.81
C VAL A 11 4.27 -0.30 -6.65
N GLY A 12 4.13 -0.80 -5.43
CA GLY A 12 3.14 -1.80 -5.07
C GLY A 12 1.75 -1.21 -4.97
N LEU A 13 0.75 -1.92 -5.45
CA LEU A 13 -0.65 -1.54 -5.41
C LEU A 13 -1.46 -2.60 -4.68
N ILE A 14 -2.14 -2.21 -3.61
CA ILE A 14 -3.01 -3.06 -2.80
C ILE A 14 -4.39 -2.42 -2.70
N GLY A 15 -5.43 -3.22 -2.93
CA GLY A 15 -6.82 -2.82 -2.72
C GLY A 15 -7.67 -3.98 -2.23
N ARG A 16 -8.79 -3.66 -1.57
CA ARG A 16 -9.77 -4.68 -1.13
C ARG A 16 -11.00 -4.72 -2.05
N PRO A 17 -11.56 -5.92 -2.27
CA PRO A 17 -12.63 -6.14 -3.24
C PRO A 17 -14.01 -5.76 -2.72
N ASP A 18 -14.20 -4.59 -2.14
CA ASP A 18 -15.51 -4.29 -1.58
C ASP A 18 -16.31 -3.19 -2.30
N LYS A 19 -15.71 -2.49 -3.26
CA LYS A 19 -16.41 -1.45 -4.06
C LYS A 19 -15.74 -1.20 -5.41
N SER A 20 -16.57 -0.88 -6.42
CA SER A 20 -16.14 -0.45 -7.76
C SER A 20 -15.19 0.77 -7.72
N SER A 21 -15.39 1.70 -6.76
CA SER A 21 -14.54 2.88 -6.58
C SER A 21 -13.08 2.56 -6.24
N VAL A 22 -12.82 1.44 -5.57
CA VAL A 22 -11.45 0.97 -5.30
C VAL A 22 -10.78 0.56 -6.60
N VAL A 23 -11.47 -0.20 -7.43
CA VAL A 23 -10.97 -0.65 -8.74
C VAL A 23 -10.67 0.53 -9.66
N GLU A 24 -11.58 1.50 -9.75
CA GLU A 24 -11.39 2.71 -10.55
C GLU A 24 -10.14 3.49 -10.10
N THR A 25 -9.96 3.65 -8.80
CA THR A 25 -8.80 4.35 -8.24
C THR A 25 -7.51 3.59 -8.51
N LEU A 26 -7.50 2.26 -8.34
CA LEU A 26 -6.35 1.41 -8.66
C LEU A 26 -5.96 1.50 -10.13
N CYS A 27 -6.93 1.44 -11.03
CA CYS A 27 -6.68 1.58 -12.47
C CYS A 27 -6.12 2.96 -12.83
N LEU A 28 -6.67 4.02 -12.25
CA LEU A 28 -6.19 5.37 -12.46
C LEU A 28 -4.72 5.53 -12.02
N ILE A 29 -4.38 5.01 -10.85
CA ILE A 29 -3.01 5.06 -10.33
C ILE A 29 -2.07 4.20 -11.16
N HIS A 30 -2.48 2.99 -11.51
CA HIS A 30 -1.68 2.06 -12.33
C HIS A 30 -1.31 2.70 -13.67
N ASP A 31 -2.29 3.24 -14.40
CA ASP A 31 -2.07 3.84 -15.71
C ASP A 31 -1.19 5.10 -15.61
N HIS A 32 -1.39 5.90 -14.55
CA HIS A 32 -0.55 7.07 -14.27
C HIS A 32 0.91 6.68 -14.03
N LEU A 33 1.16 5.65 -13.23
CA LEU A 33 2.51 5.15 -12.96
C LEU A 33 3.19 4.65 -14.24
N LEU A 34 2.47 3.90 -15.09
CA LEU A 34 2.99 3.48 -16.39
C LEU A 34 3.35 4.67 -17.28
N ASN A 35 2.51 5.70 -17.34
CA ASN A 35 2.77 6.92 -18.10
C ASN A 35 4.02 7.66 -17.62
N LEU A 36 4.35 7.55 -16.33
CA LEU A 36 5.59 8.09 -15.76
C LEU A 36 6.81 7.20 -15.96
N GLY A 37 6.66 6.04 -16.61
CA GLY A 37 7.75 5.07 -16.83
C GLY A 37 8.12 4.28 -15.56
N LEU A 38 7.22 4.21 -14.59
CA LEU A 38 7.40 3.45 -13.35
C LEU A 38 6.80 2.05 -13.49
N ASN A 39 7.12 1.17 -12.56
CA ASN A 39 6.68 -0.22 -12.55
C ASN A 39 5.58 -0.43 -11.48
N PRO A 40 4.29 -0.38 -11.84
CA PRO A 40 3.23 -0.79 -10.92
C PRO A 40 3.23 -2.31 -10.76
N ILE A 41 3.09 -2.78 -9.51
CA ILE A 41 3.10 -4.18 -9.15
C ILE A 41 1.89 -4.45 -8.26
N PHE A 42 1.02 -5.38 -8.64
CA PHE A 42 -0.10 -5.80 -7.81
C PHE A 42 0.28 -6.99 -6.92
N ASP A 43 -0.33 -7.07 -5.75
CA ASP A 43 -0.41 -8.35 -5.07
C ASP A 43 -1.48 -9.25 -5.70
N GLN A 44 -1.43 -10.54 -5.41
CA GLN A 44 -2.31 -11.54 -6.03
C GLN A 44 -3.80 -11.23 -5.82
N GLU A 45 -4.20 -10.85 -4.60
CA GLU A 45 -5.60 -10.54 -4.29
C GLU A 45 -6.11 -9.31 -5.06
N THR A 46 -5.29 -8.27 -5.15
CA THR A 46 -5.63 -7.04 -5.88
C THR A 46 -5.67 -7.28 -7.39
N ALA A 47 -4.78 -8.12 -7.90
CA ALA A 47 -4.72 -8.43 -9.32
C ALA A 47 -6.02 -9.07 -9.86
N GLU A 48 -6.74 -9.83 -9.03
CA GLU A 48 -8.03 -10.41 -9.38
C GLU A 48 -9.15 -9.37 -9.59
N LEU A 49 -8.95 -8.15 -9.07
CA LEU A 49 -9.95 -7.08 -9.11
C LEU A 49 -9.83 -6.19 -10.33
N VAL A 50 -8.65 -6.12 -10.93
CA VAL A 50 -8.31 -5.17 -12.00
C VAL A 50 -8.29 -5.85 -13.36
N PRO A 51 -8.68 -5.13 -14.45
CA PRO A 51 -8.81 -5.72 -15.78
C PRO A 51 -7.49 -5.72 -16.57
N TYR A 52 -6.39 -6.15 -15.96
CA TYR A 52 -5.08 -6.16 -16.61
C TYR A 52 -4.54 -7.58 -16.80
N ASP A 53 -4.49 -8.06 -18.05
CA ASP A 53 -4.01 -9.41 -18.39
C ASP A 53 -2.48 -9.55 -18.27
N HIS A 54 -1.74 -8.45 -18.37
CA HIS A 54 -0.26 -8.43 -18.39
C HIS A 54 0.34 -7.61 -17.24
N ALA A 55 -0.40 -7.41 -16.16
CA ALA A 55 0.11 -6.73 -14.98
C ALA A 55 1.20 -7.55 -14.30
N GLN A 56 2.18 -6.87 -13.70
CA GLN A 56 3.16 -7.52 -12.83
C GLN A 56 2.49 -7.87 -11.50
N ILE A 57 2.57 -9.14 -11.11
CA ILE A 57 1.88 -9.68 -9.94
C ILE A 57 2.88 -10.46 -9.08
N VAL A 58 2.84 -10.22 -7.77
CA VAL A 58 3.61 -10.96 -6.78
C VAL A 58 2.75 -11.31 -5.56
N SER A 59 3.22 -12.19 -4.68
CA SER A 59 2.56 -12.38 -3.39
C SER A 59 2.66 -11.09 -2.56
N ARG A 60 1.69 -10.85 -1.67
CA ARG A 60 1.71 -9.68 -0.78
C ARG A 60 2.99 -9.60 0.05
N HIS A 61 3.49 -10.75 0.50
CA HIS A 61 4.75 -10.83 1.24
C HIS A 61 5.94 -10.40 0.39
N LEU A 62 6.03 -10.87 -0.84
CA LEU A 62 7.11 -10.49 -1.77
C LEU A 62 7.00 -9.03 -2.20
N LEU A 63 5.80 -8.47 -2.23
CA LEU A 63 5.58 -7.07 -2.58
C LEU A 63 6.37 -6.11 -1.68
N GLY A 64 6.45 -6.38 -0.38
CA GLY A 64 7.25 -5.60 0.56
C GLY A 64 8.75 -5.62 0.25
N GLU A 65 9.25 -6.73 -0.28
CA GLU A 65 10.66 -6.87 -0.65
C GLU A 65 11.01 -6.13 -1.96
N VAL A 66 10.14 -6.22 -2.96
CA VAL A 66 10.44 -5.70 -4.31
C VAL A 66 9.99 -4.26 -4.53
N ALA A 67 9.01 -3.76 -3.79
CA ALA A 67 8.49 -2.41 -3.94
C ALA A 67 9.32 -1.37 -3.18
N ASP A 68 9.50 -0.22 -3.80
CA ASP A 68 10.11 0.97 -3.18
C ASP A 68 9.08 1.79 -2.39
N LEU A 69 7.82 1.67 -2.80
CA LEU A 69 6.65 2.35 -2.24
C LEU A 69 5.44 1.44 -2.41
N VAL A 70 4.55 1.38 -1.45
CA VAL A 70 3.26 0.68 -1.58
C VAL A 70 2.12 1.66 -1.41
N ILE A 71 1.15 1.60 -2.29
CA ILE A 71 -0.09 2.38 -2.25
C ILE A 71 -1.22 1.42 -1.88
N VAL A 72 -1.93 1.73 -0.81
CA VAL A 72 -3.09 0.98 -0.35
C VAL A 72 -4.35 1.80 -0.60
N VAL A 73 -5.25 1.27 -1.41
CA VAL A 73 -6.56 1.89 -1.69
C VAL A 73 -7.62 1.19 -0.86
N GLY A 74 -8.17 1.88 0.12
CA GLY A 74 -9.16 1.31 1.04
C GLY A 74 -9.37 2.18 2.27
N GLY A 75 -9.66 1.58 3.39
CA GLY A 75 -9.75 2.24 4.69
C GLY A 75 -8.57 1.91 5.61
N ASP A 76 -8.64 2.38 6.85
CA ASP A 76 -7.61 2.13 7.87
C ASP A 76 -7.35 0.64 8.10
N GLY A 77 -8.40 -0.19 8.08
CA GLY A 77 -8.27 -1.64 8.20
C GLY A 77 -7.47 -2.27 7.06
N SER A 78 -7.64 -1.77 5.82
CA SER A 78 -6.86 -2.23 4.67
C SER A 78 -5.38 -1.84 4.80
N LEU A 79 -5.11 -0.64 5.30
CA LEU A 79 -3.76 -0.17 5.56
C LEU A 79 -3.07 -1.01 6.64
N LEU A 80 -3.75 -1.27 7.75
CA LEU A 80 -3.22 -2.09 8.85
C LEU A 80 -2.95 -3.53 8.38
N HIS A 81 -3.83 -4.10 7.57
CA HIS A 81 -3.64 -5.44 7.02
C HIS A 81 -2.43 -5.49 6.07
N ALA A 82 -2.25 -4.49 5.24
CA ALA A 82 -1.05 -4.36 4.40
C ALA A 82 0.22 -4.15 5.26
N ALA A 83 0.15 -3.30 6.27
CA ALA A 83 1.28 -3.00 7.14
C ALA A 83 1.87 -4.26 7.83
N ARG A 84 1.02 -5.21 8.22
CA ARG A 84 1.47 -6.50 8.79
C ARG A 84 2.38 -7.26 7.85
N ALA A 85 2.09 -7.28 6.57
CA ALA A 85 2.90 -7.96 5.57
C ALA A 85 4.18 -7.18 5.21
N LEU A 86 4.15 -5.85 5.34
CA LEU A 86 5.20 -4.96 4.87
C LEU A 86 6.20 -4.55 5.97
N VAL A 87 5.84 -4.70 7.24
CA VAL A 87 6.61 -4.15 8.38
C VAL A 87 8.08 -4.62 8.42
N ARG A 88 8.35 -5.84 7.98
CA ARG A 88 9.71 -6.43 7.99
C ARG A 88 10.65 -5.81 6.96
N TYR A 89 10.10 -5.13 5.95
CA TYR A 89 10.87 -4.59 4.83
C TYR A 89 11.10 -3.07 4.93
N ASN A 90 10.52 -2.40 5.92
CA ASN A 90 10.55 -0.94 6.06
C ASN A 90 10.08 -0.19 4.81
N THR A 91 9.21 -0.79 4.02
CA THR A 91 8.67 -0.19 2.80
C THR A 91 7.70 0.92 3.16
N PRO A 92 7.89 2.14 2.64
CA PRO A 92 6.95 3.22 2.88
C PRO A 92 5.59 2.94 2.25
N VAL A 93 4.53 3.39 2.93
CA VAL A 93 3.15 3.13 2.53
C VAL A 93 2.37 4.43 2.44
N ILE A 94 1.56 4.57 1.40
CA ILE A 94 0.57 5.64 1.24
C ILE A 94 -0.82 5.02 1.34
N GLY A 95 -1.69 5.60 2.17
CA GLY A 95 -3.10 5.22 2.27
C GLY A 95 -4.01 6.19 1.52
N ILE A 96 -4.74 5.67 0.53
CA ILE A 96 -5.79 6.41 -0.18
C ILE A 96 -7.13 5.84 0.27
N ASN A 97 -7.98 6.69 0.86
CA ASN A 97 -9.28 6.24 1.33
C ASN A 97 -10.25 6.03 0.15
N ARG A 98 -11.26 5.21 0.40
CA ARG A 98 -12.30 4.87 -0.58
C ARG A 98 -13.52 5.81 -0.56
N GLY A 99 -13.36 7.03 0.03
CA GLY A 99 -14.40 8.06 0.06
C GLY A 99 -14.74 8.58 1.46
N ARG A 100 -14.40 7.86 2.53
CA ARG A 100 -14.54 8.31 3.92
C ARG A 100 -13.16 8.39 4.56
N LEU A 101 -12.74 9.59 4.94
CA LEU A 101 -11.44 9.82 5.59
C LEU A 101 -11.29 8.97 6.85
N GLY A 102 -10.13 8.30 6.95
CA GLY A 102 -9.70 7.58 8.13
C GLY A 102 -8.62 8.33 8.89
N PHE A 103 -8.11 7.73 9.95
CA PHE A 103 -6.96 8.25 10.71
C PHE A 103 -5.63 7.99 10.02
N LEU A 104 -5.54 6.90 9.25
CA LEU A 104 -4.33 6.46 8.53
C LEU A 104 -4.43 6.68 7.03
N THR A 105 -5.64 6.64 6.46
CA THR A 105 -5.94 6.85 5.06
C THR A 105 -6.59 8.21 4.88
N ASP A 106 -5.79 9.25 4.77
CA ASP A 106 -6.22 10.66 4.76
C ASP A 106 -6.21 11.30 3.37
N ILE A 107 -5.76 10.59 2.34
CA ILE A 107 -5.79 11.06 0.96
C ILE A 107 -7.12 10.66 0.31
N LYS A 108 -7.85 11.64 -0.19
CA LYS A 108 -9.08 11.40 -0.94
C LYS A 108 -8.78 10.83 -2.33
N PRO A 109 -9.65 9.98 -2.90
CA PRO A 109 -9.46 9.47 -4.27
C PRO A 109 -9.28 10.58 -5.31
N SER A 110 -10.00 11.69 -5.18
CA SER A 110 -9.90 12.86 -6.07
C SER A 110 -8.54 13.58 -6.00
N GLU A 111 -7.79 13.41 -4.94
CA GLU A 111 -6.47 14.01 -4.71
C GLU A 111 -5.32 13.01 -4.96
N ALA A 112 -5.63 11.76 -5.24
CA ALA A 112 -4.67 10.66 -5.27
C ALA A 112 -3.51 10.93 -6.22
N ILE A 113 -3.78 11.30 -7.46
CA ILE A 113 -2.75 11.56 -8.47
C ILE A 113 -1.88 12.75 -8.09
N PHE A 114 -2.49 13.85 -7.65
CA PHE A 114 -1.75 15.06 -7.25
C PHE A 114 -0.81 14.76 -6.07
N LYS A 115 -1.31 14.07 -5.05
CA LYS A 115 -0.51 13.71 -3.86
C LYS A 115 0.59 12.69 -4.21
N LEU A 116 0.28 11.74 -5.07
CA LEU A 116 1.27 10.77 -5.55
C LEU A 116 2.41 11.46 -6.30
N ASP A 117 2.10 12.40 -7.19
CA ASP A 117 3.13 13.16 -7.91
C ASP A 117 4.04 13.94 -6.95
N GLN A 118 3.49 14.55 -5.91
CA GLN A 118 4.28 15.21 -4.87
C GLN A 118 5.23 14.23 -4.17
N VAL A 119 4.76 13.05 -3.81
CA VAL A 119 5.58 12.02 -3.17
C VAL A 119 6.68 11.53 -4.10
N LEU A 120 6.36 11.25 -5.36
CA LEU A 120 7.33 10.79 -6.36
C LEU A 120 8.41 11.84 -6.66
N GLN A 121 8.10 13.12 -6.49
CA GLN A 121 9.05 14.23 -6.59
C GLN A 121 9.86 14.47 -5.30
N GLY A 122 9.61 13.71 -4.24
CA GLY A 122 10.30 13.84 -2.96
C GLY A 122 9.65 14.82 -1.97
N HIS A 123 8.47 15.36 -2.29
CA HIS A 123 7.72 16.28 -1.42
C HIS A 123 6.81 15.54 -0.47
N PHE A 124 7.36 14.95 0.60
CA PHE A 124 6.61 14.24 1.63
C PHE A 124 7.31 14.31 2.98
N GLN A 125 6.54 14.05 4.03
CA GLN A 125 7.06 13.75 5.37
C GLN A 125 6.85 12.27 5.67
N LEU A 126 7.88 11.63 6.21
CA LEU A 126 7.81 10.25 6.64
C LEU A 126 7.32 10.21 8.09
N ASP A 127 6.15 9.62 8.30
CA ASP A 127 5.61 9.33 9.63
C ASP A 127 5.97 7.88 10.00
N ARG A 128 6.90 7.72 10.93
CA ARG A 128 7.34 6.39 11.40
C ARG A 128 6.42 5.90 12.49
N ARG A 129 5.85 4.73 12.28
CA ARG A 129 4.98 4.06 13.23
C ARG A 129 5.49 2.65 13.50
N PHE A 130 5.15 2.10 14.65
CA PHE A 130 5.45 0.72 15.02
C PHE A 130 4.16 -0.08 15.18
N LEU A 131 4.25 -1.39 15.01
CA LEU A 131 3.18 -2.33 15.31
C LEU A 131 3.41 -2.96 16.69
N LEU A 132 2.33 -3.29 17.37
CA LEU A 132 2.38 -4.06 18.61
C LEU A 132 2.19 -5.54 18.27
N GLU A 133 3.07 -6.37 18.79
CA GLU A 133 2.93 -7.82 18.77
C GLU A 133 2.31 -8.28 20.08
N MET A 134 1.31 -9.14 20.00
CA MET A 134 0.63 -9.71 21.15
C MET A 134 0.60 -11.22 21.07
N GLU A 135 1.00 -11.87 22.14
CA GLU A 135 0.82 -13.30 22.34
C GLU A 135 -0.15 -13.56 23.49
N VAL A 136 -1.08 -14.47 23.29
CA VAL A 136 -1.93 -15.01 24.37
C VAL A 136 -1.48 -16.42 24.67
N ARG A 137 -1.07 -16.69 25.89
CA ARG A 137 -0.58 -18.00 26.35
C ARG A 137 -1.53 -18.59 27.39
N THR A 138 -1.76 -19.89 27.29
CA THR A 138 -2.47 -20.69 28.31
C THR A 138 -1.60 -21.88 28.66
N ASN A 139 -1.30 -22.06 29.94
CA ASN A 139 -0.43 -23.13 30.44
C ASN A 139 0.95 -23.20 29.73
N GLY A 140 1.49 -22.04 29.34
CA GLY A 140 2.77 -21.94 28.64
C GLY A 140 2.70 -22.14 27.12
N GLU A 141 1.54 -22.51 26.58
CA GLU A 141 1.34 -22.64 25.13
C GLU A 141 0.74 -21.37 24.55
N VAL A 142 1.22 -20.97 23.36
CA VAL A 142 0.67 -19.84 22.60
C VAL A 142 -0.64 -20.31 21.97
N ILE A 143 -1.75 -19.68 22.33
CA ILE A 143 -3.08 -19.98 21.77
C ILE A 143 -3.54 -18.92 20.76
N TYR A 144 -2.90 -17.77 20.75
CA TYR A 144 -3.19 -16.69 19.79
C TYR A 144 -1.99 -15.74 19.70
N ASP A 145 -1.61 -15.36 18.50
CA ASP A 145 -0.64 -14.30 18.24
C ASP A 145 -1.20 -13.33 17.18
N ALA A 146 -0.85 -12.07 17.31
CA ALA A 146 -1.23 -11.03 16.37
C ALA A 146 -0.19 -9.92 16.31
N ILE A 147 0.00 -9.37 15.14
CA ILE A 147 0.76 -8.16 14.88
C ILE A 147 -0.20 -7.07 14.43
#